data_128781ff9014ab2dea4728477f16f68d
#
_entry.id   128781ff9014ab2dea4728477f16f68d
#
_cell.length_a   1.000
_cell.length_b   1.000
_cell.length_c   1.000
_cell.angle_alpha   90.00
_cell.angle_beta   90.00
_cell.angle_gamma   90.00
#
_symmetry.space_group_name_H-M   'P 1'
#
loop_
_entity.id
_entity.type
_entity.pdbx_description
1 polymer ?
#
loop_
_entity_poly.entity_id
_entity_poly.type
_entity_poly.pdbx_seq_one_letter_code
_entity_poly.pdbx_strand_id
1 'polypeptide(L)'
;IGHWLIAFGLEGVGKSLTQFEIRDVSMSFRAIVALSITYGAYSAEIFRAGIQSVHPGQMEAARSQGMSHGQAMRNVILPQAIRNVLPAIGNDFIAMLKDSSLVSVLGVRDVTQVARLYAGHSFRFNEAYTTLSVLYLTMTLMLSLVVKMIERRISNNEQQ
;
A
#
# COMPACT_ATOMS: atom_id res chain seq x y z
N ILE A 1 -5.02 -13.95 30.24
CA ILE A 1 -6.17 -13.21 29.63
C ILE A 1 -7.46 -14.02 29.88
N GLY A 2 -7.49 -15.38 29.69
CA GLY A 2 -8.68 -16.19 29.84
C GLY A 2 -9.36 -16.09 31.23
N HIS A 3 -8.61 -16.05 32.32
CA HIS A 3 -9.16 -15.96 33.69
C HIS A 3 -9.95 -14.66 33.95
N TRP A 4 -9.57 -13.53 33.35
CA TRP A 4 -10.28 -12.26 33.53
C TRP A 4 -11.62 -12.23 32.79
N LEU A 5 -11.71 -12.87 31.63
CA LEU A 5 -12.95 -12.95 30.84
C LEU A 5 -14.01 -13.78 31.55
N ILE A 6 -13.59 -14.85 32.26
CA ILE A 6 -14.47 -15.66 33.08
C ILE A 6 -15.03 -14.84 34.24
N ALA A 7 -14.19 -14.05 34.93
CA ALA A 7 -14.60 -13.21 36.04
C ALA A 7 -15.66 -12.13 35.67
N PHE A 8 -15.71 -11.71 34.44
CA PHE A 8 -16.70 -10.75 33.93
C PHE A 8 -17.93 -11.38 33.28
N GLY A 9 -18.14 -12.70 33.39
CA GLY A 9 -19.30 -13.38 32.80
C GLY A 9 -19.31 -13.46 31.26
N LEU A 10 -18.17 -13.21 30.64
CA LEU A 10 -18.01 -13.25 29.16
C LEU A 10 -17.51 -14.62 28.69
N GLU A 11 -17.93 -15.70 29.36
CA GLU A 11 -17.50 -17.07 29.06
C GLU A 11 -17.79 -17.47 27.61
N GLY A 12 -18.91 -17.02 27.06
CA GLY A 12 -19.29 -17.30 25.66
C GLY A 12 -18.34 -16.62 24.66
N VAL A 13 -17.95 -15.38 24.93
CA VAL A 13 -17.02 -14.61 24.09
C VAL A 13 -15.59 -15.17 24.22
N GLY A 14 -15.19 -15.53 25.44
CA GLY A 14 -13.90 -16.16 25.69
C GLY A 14 -13.73 -17.49 24.96
N LYS A 15 -14.76 -18.34 24.95
CA LYS A 15 -14.76 -19.63 24.23
C LYS A 15 -14.72 -19.41 22.72
N SER A 16 -15.47 -18.44 22.18
CA SER A 16 -15.43 -18.11 20.76
C SER A 16 -14.06 -17.59 20.31
N LEU A 17 -13.41 -16.76 21.14
CA LEU A 17 -12.08 -16.23 20.83
C LEU A 17 -10.96 -17.28 20.95
N THR A 18 -11.10 -18.24 21.88
CA THR A 18 -10.11 -19.32 22.04
C THR A 18 -10.27 -20.44 21.02
N GLN A 19 -11.44 -20.59 20.42
CA GLN A 19 -11.70 -21.55 19.32
C GLN A 19 -11.33 -20.99 17.95
N PHE A 20 -11.10 -19.66 17.84
CA PHE A 20 -10.66 -19.06 16.60
C PHE A 20 -9.17 -19.37 16.38
N GLU A 21 -8.90 -20.48 15.72
CA GLU A 21 -7.53 -20.79 15.30
C GLU A 21 -7.14 -19.92 14.11
N ILE A 22 -5.91 -19.38 14.13
CA ILE A 22 -5.34 -18.62 12.99
C ILE A 22 -5.41 -19.46 11.69
N ARG A 23 -5.51 -20.78 11.81
CA ARG A 23 -5.66 -21.73 10.70
C ARG A 23 -6.99 -21.60 9.96
N ASP A 24 -8.05 -21.13 10.61
CA ASP A 24 -9.37 -20.95 10.00
C ASP A 24 -9.41 -19.75 9.05
N VAL A 25 -8.44 -18.84 9.16
CA VAL A 25 -8.32 -17.69 8.28
C VAL A 25 -7.58 -18.08 6.99
N SER A 26 -8.19 -17.82 5.84
CA SER A 26 -7.56 -18.14 4.55
C SER A 26 -6.18 -17.49 4.40
N MET A 27 -5.25 -18.19 3.75
CA MET A 27 -3.89 -17.66 3.51
C MET A 27 -3.93 -16.33 2.75
N SER A 28 -4.86 -16.19 1.80
CA SER A 28 -5.06 -14.96 1.06
C SER A 28 -5.44 -13.79 1.96
N PHE A 29 -6.35 -14.00 2.92
CA PHE A 29 -6.74 -12.95 3.85
C PHE A 29 -5.58 -12.51 4.73
N ARG A 30 -4.79 -13.47 5.25
CA ARG A 30 -3.59 -13.16 6.04
C ARG A 30 -2.57 -12.34 5.24
N ALA A 31 -2.34 -12.71 3.98
CA ALA A 31 -1.45 -11.99 3.09
C ALA A 31 -1.95 -10.56 2.82
N ILE A 32 -3.26 -10.39 2.56
CA ILE A 32 -3.86 -9.08 2.36
C ILE A 32 -3.69 -8.20 3.61
N VAL A 33 -3.97 -8.74 4.80
CA VAL A 33 -3.82 -7.98 6.06
C VAL A 33 -2.37 -7.58 6.28
N ALA A 34 -1.42 -8.51 6.09
CA ALA A 34 0.01 -8.23 6.27
C ALA A 34 0.49 -7.14 5.31
N LEU A 35 0.17 -7.26 4.02
CA LEU A 35 0.51 -6.23 3.01
C LEU A 35 -0.16 -4.90 3.32
N SER A 36 -1.44 -4.91 3.71
CA SER A 36 -2.17 -3.67 4.04
C SER A 36 -1.54 -2.93 5.21
N ILE A 37 -1.13 -3.63 6.27
CA ILE A 37 -0.44 -3.02 7.41
C ILE A 37 0.91 -2.44 6.98
N THR A 38 1.70 -3.22 6.25
CA THR A 38 3.03 -2.79 5.80
C THR A 38 2.94 -1.56 4.90
N TYR A 39 2.13 -1.63 3.85
CA TYR A 39 1.98 -0.50 2.92
C TYR A 39 1.22 0.68 3.52
N GLY A 40 0.30 0.43 4.47
CA GLY A 40 -0.33 1.47 5.25
C GLY A 40 0.68 2.27 6.08
N ALA A 41 1.66 1.61 6.68
CA ALA A 41 2.74 2.26 7.42
C ALA A 41 3.65 3.10 6.49
N TYR A 42 4.05 2.55 5.34
CA TYR A 42 4.82 3.31 4.34
C TYR A 42 4.06 4.51 3.81
N SER A 43 2.79 4.33 3.43
CA SER A 43 1.95 5.43 2.95
C SER A 43 1.79 6.53 4.00
N ALA A 44 1.63 6.18 5.28
CA ALA A 44 1.54 7.16 6.36
C ALA A 44 2.81 8.02 6.46
N GLU A 45 3.99 7.42 6.28
CA GLU A 45 5.25 8.16 6.30
C GLU A 45 5.43 9.03 5.05
N ILE A 46 5.02 8.55 3.88
CA ILE A 46 5.01 9.35 2.64
C ILE A 46 4.11 10.58 2.80
N PHE A 47 2.91 10.43 3.36
CA PHE A 47 2.01 11.56 3.62
C PHE A 47 2.60 12.55 4.62
N ARG A 48 3.20 12.03 5.70
CA ARG A 48 3.89 12.88 6.69
C ARG A 48 4.99 13.69 6.02
N ALA A 49 5.88 13.05 5.27
CA ALA A 49 6.97 13.70 4.57
C ALA A 49 6.45 14.75 3.58
N GLY A 50 5.36 14.46 2.86
CA GLY A 50 4.74 15.38 1.93
C GLY A 50 4.19 16.65 2.61
N ILE A 51 3.56 16.51 3.77
CA ILE A 51 3.09 17.68 4.54
C ILE A 51 4.28 18.49 5.03
N GLN A 52 5.32 17.84 5.53
CA GLN A 52 6.52 18.49 6.04
C GLN A 52 7.38 19.15 4.95
N SER A 53 7.25 18.71 3.70
CA SER A 53 7.97 19.29 2.56
C SER A 53 7.44 20.68 2.15
N VAL A 54 6.22 21.03 2.56
CA VAL A 54 5.67 22.36 2.28
C VAL A 54 6.37 23.40 3.18
N HIS A 55 6.88 24.46 2.53
CA HIS A 55 7.64 25.49 3.26
C HIS A 55 6.82 26.10 4.40
N PRO A 56 7.36 26.22 5.64
CA PRO A 56 6.64 26.75 6.80
C PRO A 56 6.03 28.13 6.58
N GLY A 57 6.67 28.99 5.80
CA GLY A 57 6.18 30.30 5.42
C GLY A 57 4.81 30.30 4.72
N GLN A 58 4.40 29.19 4.09
CA GLN A 58 3.06 29.06 3.53
C GLN A 58 1.98 29.05 4.61
N MET A 59 2.24 28.35 5.72
CA MET A 59 1.37 28.35 6.88
C MET A 59 1.32 29.72 7.55
N GLU A 60 2.47 30.38 7.71
CA GLU A 60 2.57 31.70 8.33
C GLU A 60 1.83 32.75 7.48
N ALA A 61 2.05 32.76 6.17
CA ALA A 61 1.36 33.65 5.24
C ALA A 61 -0.17 33.47 5.27
N ALA A 62 -0.64 32.23 5.24
CA ALA A 62 -2.07 31.93 5.34
C ALA A 62 -2.68 32.42 6.66
N ARG A 63 -1.95 32.24 7.76
CA ARG A 63 -2.40 32.74 9.07
C ARG A 63 -2.40 34.27 9.18
N SER A 64 -1.43 34.92 8.57
CA SER A 64 -1.38 36.41 8.49
C SER A 64 -2.56 36.99 7.70
N GLN A 65 -3.14 36.21 6.78
CA GLN A 65 -4.37 36.53 6.06
C GLN A 65 -5.65 36.25 6.86
N GLY A 66 -5.53 35.91 8.16
CA GLY A 66 -6.68 35.64 9.04
C GLY A 66 -7.23 34.22 8.97
N MET A 67 -6.60 33.31 8.24
CA MET A 67 -7.05 31.91 8.20
C MET A 67 -6.80 31.21 9.54
N SER A 68 -7.76 30.42 10.00
CA SER A 68 -7.51 29.48 11.11
C SER A 68 -6.52 28.39 10.66
N HIS A 69 -5.89 27.69 11.62
CA HIS A 69 -4.95 26.61 11.30
C HIS A 69 -5.57 25.54 10.40
N GLY A 70 -6.83 25.15 10.67
CA GLY A 70 -7.55 24.17 9.85
C GLY A 70 -7.84 24.67 8.43
N GLN A 71 -8.19 25.95 8.27
CA GLN A 71 -8.40 26.56 6.95
C GLN A 71 -7.09 26.64 6.16
N ALA A 72 -5.99 27.09 6.80
CA ALA A 72 -4.68 27.13 6.18
C ALA A 72 -4.20 25.71 5.76
N MET A 73 -4.37 24.72 6.64
CA MET A 73 -4.05 23.33 6.33
C MET A 73 -4.83 22.84 5.10
N ARG A 74 -6.15 23.01 5.10
CA ARG A 74 -7.02 22.48 4.03
C ARG A 74 -6.86 23.20 2.69
N ASN A 75 -6.70 24.52 2.71
CA ASN A 75 -6.77 25.33 1.49
C ASN A 75 -5.38 25.65 0.91
N VAL A 76 -4.33 25.60 1.73
CA VAL A 76 -2.97 25.99 1.31
C VAL A 76 -1.98 24.82 1.38
N ILE A 77 -1.91 24.14 2.53
CA ILE A 77 -0.87 23.13 2.77
C ILE A 77 -1.21 21.80 2.11
N LEU A 78 -2.41 21.25 2.33
CA LEU A 78 -2.79 19.94 1.80
C LEU A 78 -2.75 19.87 0.26
N PRO A 79 -3.23 20.88 -0.51
CA PRO A 79 -3.13 20.82 -1.97
C PRO A 79 -1.68 20.75 -2.46
N GLN A 80 -0.75 21.46 -1.82
CA GLN A 80 0.68 21.41 -2.13
C GLN A 80 1.28 20.06 -1.71
N ALA A 81 1.01 19.62 -0.47
CA ALA A 81 1.48 18.35 0.06
C ALA A 81 1.06 17.15 -0.81
N ILE A 82 -0.20 17.10 -1.27
CA ILE A 82 -0.70 16.02 -2.13
C ILE A 82 0.12 15.94 -3.42
N ARG A 83 0.43 17.07 -4.03
CA ARG A 83 1.26 17.11 -5.25
C ARG A 83 2.66 16.55 -5.00
N ASN A 84 3.28 16.91 -3.88
CA ASN A 84 4.61 16.41 -3.51
C ASN A 84 4.61 14.90 -3.19
N VAL A 85 3.50 14.38 -2.68
CA VAL A 85 3.32 12.97 -2.28
C VAL A 85 3.05 12.06 -3.49
N LEU A 86 2.36 12.55 -4.52
CA LEU A 86 1.89 11.74 -5.65
C LEU A 86 2.99 10.92 -6.35
N PRO A 87 4.19 11.46 -6.64
CA PRO A 87 5.28 10.67 -7.24
C PRO A 87 5.73 9.54 -6.33
N ALA A 88 5.85 9.79 -5.02
CA ALA A 88 6.27 8.80 -4.05
C ALA A 88 5.24 7.66 -3.93
N ILE A 89 3.94 7.99 -3.83
CA ILE A 89 2.85 6.99 -3.82
C ILE A 89 2.84 6.19 -5.13
N GLY A 90 3.05 6.84 -6.27
CA GLY A 90 3.11 6.15 -7.55
C GLY A 90 4.23 5.11 -7.60
N ASN A 91 5.41 5.44 -7.10
CA ASN A 91 6.53 4.51 -7.00
C ASN A 91 6.27 3.39 -5.99
N ASP A 92 5.64 3.70 -4.85
CA ASP A 92 5.27 2.73 -3.84
C ASP A 92 4.25 1.72 -4.39
N PHE A 93 3.30 2.18 -5.21
CA PHE A 93 2.35 1.29 -5.89
C PHE A 93 3.00 0.33 -6.88
N ILE A 94 4.05 0.78 -7.60
CA ILE A 94 4.86 -0.07 -8.49
C ILE A 94 5.64 -1.11 -7.66
N ALA A 95 6.16 -0.72 -6.49
CA ALA A 95 6.85 -1.64 -5.58
C ALA A 95 5.86 -2.70 -5.04
N MET A 96 4.68 -2.30 -4.58
CA MET A 96 3.63 -3.19 -4.09
C MET A 96 3.26 -4.26 -5.11
N LEU A 97 3.18 -3.91 -6.40
CA LEU A 97 2.87 -4.88 -7.46
C LEU A 97 3.93 -5.98 -7.54
N LYS A 98 5.21 -5.63 -7.38
CA LYS A 98 6.31 -6.61 -7.38
C LYS A 98 6.33 -7.42 -6.09
N ASP A 99 6.14 -6.79 -4.95
CA ASP A 99 6.17 -7.44 -3.65
C ASP A 99 4.98 -8.37 -3.43
N SER A 100 3.86 -8.14 -4.14
CA SER A 100 2.74 -9.09 -4.14
C SER A 100 3.16 -10.49 -4.62
N SER A 101 4.21 -10.60 -5.43
CA SER A 101 4.75 -11.89 -5.87
C SER A 101 5.32 -12.73 -4.71
N LEU A 102 5.75 -12.09 -3.61
CA LEU A 102 6.26 -12.78 -2.42
C LEU A 102 5.19 -13.60 -1.72
N VAL A 103 3.92 -13.24 -1.91
CA VAL A 103 2.77 -13.96 -1.35
C VAL A 103 2.67 -15.40 -1.90
N SER A 104 3.25 -15.65 -3.07
CA SER A 104 3.36 -16.98 -3.66
C SER A 104 4.09 -17.97 -2.75
N VAL A 105 5.06 -17.51 -1.96
CA VAL A 105 5.81 -18.34 -1.00
C VAL A 105 4.90 -18.90 0.08
N LEU A 106 3.81 -18.21 0.41
CA LEU A 106 2.79 -18.63 1.36
C LEU A 106 1.75 -19.57 0.72
N GLY A 107 1.93 -19.94 -0.56
CA GLY A 107 0.99 -20.80 -1.28
C GLY A 107 -0.30 -20.13 -1.73
N VAL A 108 -0.38 -18.81 -1.65
CA VAL A 108 -1.51 -18.04 -2.22
C VAL A 108 -1.44 -18.13 -3.73
N ARG A 109 -2.58 -18.40 -4.37
CA ARG A 109 -2.68 -18.50 -5.84
C ARG A 109 -2.59 -17.09 -6.46
N ASP A 110 -1.38 -16.64 -6.67
CA ASP A 110 -1.06 -15.50 -7.52
C ASP A 110 -0.44 -15.98 -8.85
N VAL A 111 -0.06 -15.02 -9.70
CA VAL A 111 0.54 -15.33 -11.02
C VAL A 111 1.86 -16.09 -10.87
N THR A 112 2.66 -15.75 -9.86
CA THR A 112 3.95 -16.40 -9.57
C THR A 112 3.74 -17.85 -9.14
N GLN A 113 2.75 -18.10 -8.27
CA GLN A 113 2.43 -19.45 -7.83
C GLN A 113 1.90 -20.31 -8.99
N VAL A 114 1.09 -19.76 -9.88
CA VAL A 114 0.63 -20.46 -11.08
C VAL A 114 1.81 -20.86 -11.98
N ALA A 115 2.73 -19.94 -12.25
CA ALA A 115 3.94 -20.22 -13.04
C ALA A 115 4.81 -21.28 -12.37
N ARG A 116 4.96 -21.23 -11.04
CA ARG A 116 5.72 -22.21 -10.25
C ARG A 116 5.10 -23.61 -10.33
N LEU A 117 3.79 -23.73 -10.18
CA LEU A 117 3.09 -25.00 -10.28
C LEU A 117 3.19 -25.57 -11.70
N TYR A 118 3.01 -24.72 -12.72
CA TYR A 118 3.16 -25.13 -14.12
C TYR A 118 4.58 -25.66 -14.40
N ALA A 119 5.61 -24.93 -13.95
CA ALA A 119 7.00 -25.34 -14.08
C ALA A 119 7.27 -26.69 -13.40
N GLY A 120 6.71 -26.89 -12.19
CA GLY A 120 6.86 -28.16 -11.45
C GLY A 120 6.18 -29.35 -12.10
N HIS A 121 5.02 -29.13 -12.74
CA HIS A 121 4.28 -30.23 -13.45
C HIS A 121 4.84 -30.53 -14.84
N SER A 122 5.30 -29.50 -15.59
CA SER A 122 5.74 -29.67 -16.98
C SER A 122 7.24 -29.83 -17.13
N PHE A 123 8.03 -29.54 -16.07
CA PHE A 123 9.49 -29.45 -16.08
C PHE A 123 10.05 -28.35 -17.02
N ARG A 124 9.18 -27.44 -17.51
CA ARG A 124 9.53 -26.33 -18.41
C ARG A 124 9.82 -25.06 -17.65
N PHE A 125 10.86 -25.08 -16.83
CA PHE A 125 11.20 -23.98 -15.93
C PHE A 125 11.54 -22.69 -16.70
N ASN A 126 12.37 -22.77 -17.73
CA ASN A 126 12.80 -21.60 -18.50
C ASN A 126 11.62 -20.89 -19.16
N GLU A 127 10.71 -21.64 -19.78
CA GLU A 127 9.53 -21.06 -20.44
C GLU A 127 8.60 -20.40 -19.43
N ALA A 128 8.31 -21.08 -18.32
CA ALA A 128 7.42 -20.56 -17.28
C ALA A 128 7.97 -19.26 -16.65
N TYR A 129 9.22 -19.24 -16.25
CA TYR A 129 9.81 -18.07 -15.60
C TYR A 129 10.14 -16.94 -16.57
N THR A 130 10.48 -17.22 -17.82
CA THR A 130 10.63 -16.20 -18.86
C THR A 130 9.29 -15.52 -19.13
N THR A 131 8.22 -16.29 -19.28
CA THR A 131 6.86 -15.75 -19.46
C THR A 131 6.45 -14.90 -18.26
N LEU A 132 6.69 -15.38 -17.04
CA LEU A 132 6.41 -14.64 -15.81
C LEU A 132 7.19 -13.31 -15.76
N SER A 133 8.49 -13.33 -16.09
CA SER A 133 9.33 -12.15 -16.10
C SER A 133 8.87 -11.11 -17.12
N VAL A 134 8.51 -11.54 -18.33
CA VAL A 134 7.96 -10.65 -19.36
C VAL A 134 6.64 -10.04 -18.90
N LEU A 135 5.78 -10.83 -18.26
CA LEU A 135 4.51 -10.35 -17.76
C LEU A 135 4.70 -9.27 -16.67
N TYR A 136 5.55 -9.54 -15.66
CA TYR A 136 5.84 -8.53 -14.61
C TYR A 136 6.52 -7.29 -15.19
N LEU A 137 7.43 -7.45 -16.14
CA LEU A 137 8.07 -6.32 -16.81
C LEU A 137 7.03 -5.47 -17.53
N THR A 138 6.14 -6.09 -18.30
CA THR A 138 5.08 -5.38 -19.04
C THR A 138 4.14 -4.64 -18.08
N MET A 139 3.68 -5.30 -17.02
CA MET A 139 2.81 -4.68 -16.00
C MET A 139 3.52 -3.50 -15.32
N THR A 140 4.78 -3.67 -14.95
CA THR A 140 5.58 -2.63 -14.29
C THR A 140 5.80 -1.42 -15.22
N LEU A 141 6.12 -1.67 -16.49
CA LEU A 141 6.29 -0.59 -17.48
C LEU A 141 4.98 0.15 -17.74
N MET A 142 3.87 -0.56 -17.93
CA MET A 142 2.55 0.06 -18.10
C MET A 142 2.19 0.94 -16.91
N LEU A 143 2.35 0.43 -15.68
CA LEU A 143 2.05 1.18 -14.47
C LEU A 143 2.97 2.39 -14.32
N SER A 144 4.27 2.24 -14.61
CA SER A 144 5.23 3.35 -14.59
C SER A 144 4.88 4.44 -15.59
N LEU A 145 4.39 4.09 -16.78
CA LEU A 145 3.93 5.07 -17.77
C LEU A 145 2.69 5.82 -17.28
N VAL A 146 1.74 5.13 -16.65
CA VAL A 146 0.55 5.76 -16.05
C VAL A 146 0.94 6.73 -14.95
N VAL A 147 1.80 6.31 -14.03
CA VAL A 147 2.31 7.18 -12.96
C VAL A 147 2.98 8.42 -13.53
N LYS A 148 3.90 8.27 -14.51
CA LYS A 148 4.56 9.41 -15.17
C LYS A 148 3.58 10.35 -15.90
N MET A 149 2.51 9.82 -16.48
CA MET A 149 1.49 10.66 -17.12
C MET A 149 0.74 11.51 -16.08
N ILE A 150 0.43 10.93 -14.92
CA ILE A 150 -0.22 11.63 -13.81
C ILE A 150 0.70 12.73 -13.28
N GLU A 151 1.96 12.40 -13.01
CA GLU A 151 2.98 13.35 -12.53
C GLU A 151 3.12 14.54 -13.47
N ARG A 152 3.25 14.31 -14.77
CA ARG A 152 3.38 15.38 -15.77
C ARG A 152 2.15 16.29 -15.83
N ARG A 153 0.95 15.75 -15.70
CA ARG A 153 -0.27 16.56 -15.67
C ARG A 153 -0.31 17.49 -14.45
N ILE A 154 0.19 17.04 -13.32
CA ILE A 154 0.19 17.80 -12.08
C ILE A 154 1.26 18.89 -12.13
N SER A 155 2.48 18.55 -12.59
CA SER A 155 3.58 19.50 -12.74
C SER A 155 3.31 20.62 -13.75
N ASN A 156 2.64 20.33 -14.86
CA ASN A 156 2.33 21.35 -15.87
C ASN A 156 1.32 22.41 -15.39
N ASN A 157 0.51 22.10 -14.38
CA ASN A 157 -0.43 23.07 -13.79
C ASN A 157 0.25 24.08 -12.84
N GLU A 158 1.55 23.95 -12.56
CA GLU A 158 2.32 24.91 -11.74
C GLU A 158 2.94 26.05 -12.58
N GLN A 159 2.97 25.90 -13.92
CA GLN A 159 3.60 26.88 -14.81
C GLN A 159 2.59 27.86 -15.44
N GLN A 160 1.32 27.76 -15.10
CA GLN A 160 0.26 28.70 -15.50
C GLN A 160 -0.24 29.51 -14.31
#